data_2d5da0b7180100f9a664a45eb1f2c714
#
_entry.id   2d5da0b7180100f9a664a45eb1f2c714
#
_cell.length_a   1.000
_cell.length_b   1.000
_cell.length_c   1.000
_cell.angle_alpha   90.00
_cell.angle_beta   90.00
_cell.angle_gamma   90.00
#
_symmetry.space_group_name_H-M   'P 1'
#
loop_
_entity.id
_entity.type
_entity.pdbx_description
1 polymer ?
#
loop_
_entity_poly.entity_id
_entity_poly.type
_entity_poly.pdbx_seq_one_letter_code
_entity_poly.pdbx_strand_id
1 'polypeptide(L)'
;MEEKKIGKEETVYVIADSTGKEKNIIVSDHLINAEEKDTLEDASTLKDIENVKGDETFTQKGNKVTWKADGNDIFYQGTSVEKAPVSQKITYFLDGKEITPEKLAGQSGEVTIRVEYTNHEKTEAAIDGEKTEIYVPFVAIGGMILDDSFTDIKVKNGKVISDGNNNLVVGYTLPGL
;
A
#
# COMPACT_ATOMS: atom_id res chain seq x y z
N MET A 1 33.89 -0.09 12.75
CA MET A 1 32.64 0.46 13.31
C MET A 1 31.58 0.26 12.23
N GLU A 2 30.59 -0.59 12.45
CA GLU A 2 29.46 -0.66 11.56
C GLU A 2 28.71 0.69 11.65
N GLU A 3 28.54 1.35 10.51
CA GLU A 3 27.62 2.50 10.44
C GLU A 3 26.24 1.99 10.84
N LYS A 4 25.75 2.44 11.99
CA LYS A 4 24.37 2.17 12.40
C LYS A 4 23.47 2.79 11.36
N LYS A 5 22.75 1.97 10.64
CA LYS A 5 21.76 2.38 9.64
C LYS A 5 20.70 3.23 10.33
N ILE A 6 20.38 4.38 9.77
CA ILE A 6 19.25 5.21 10.20
C ILE A 6 18.00 4.33 10.18
N GLY A 7 17.18 4.40 11.22
CA GLY A 7 15.87 3.77 11.22
C GLY A 7 14.99 4.44 10.17
N LYS A 8 14.32 3.64 9.32
CA LYS A 8 13.40 4.14 8.32
C LYS A 8 12.12 3.33 8.36
N GLU A 9 10.98 4.02 8.44
CA GLU A 9 9.65 3.47 8.27
C GLU A 9 9.07 4.05 7.00
N GLU A 10 8.53 3.20 6.15
CA GLU A 10 7.96 3.59 4.86
C GLU A 10 6.50 3.17 4.77
N THR A 11 5.64 4.08 4.35
CA THR A 11 4.23 3.82 4.05
C THR A 11 3.94 4.18 2.61
N VAL A 12 3.43 3.22 1.85
CA VAL A 12 3.07 3.39 0.45
C VAL A 12 1.57 3.52 0.30
N TYR A 13 1.10 4.64 -0.23
CA TYR A 13 -0.30 4.90 -0.55
C TYR A 13 -0.51 4.72 -2.05
N VAL A 14 -1.29 3.72 -2.43
CA VAL A 14 -1.67 3.49 -3.82
C VAL A 14 -3.09 4.00 -4.04
N ILE A 15 -3.21 5.05 -4.85
CA ILE A 15 -4.52 5.56 -5.29
C ILE A 15 -4.87 4.82 -6.58
N ALA A 16 -5.99 4.11 -6.57
CA ALA A 16 -6.45 3.32 -7.69
C ALA A 16 -7.85 3.73 -8.13
N ASP A 17 -8.23 3.37 -9.35
CA ASP A 17 -9.60 3.48 -9.82
C ASP A 17 -10.47 2.30 -9.32
N SER A 18 -11.75 2.32 -9.69
CA SER A 18 -12.73 1.30 -9.30
C SER A 18 -12.39 -0.12 -9.78
N THR A 19 -11.46 -0.28 -10.72
CA THR A 19 -10.99 -1.59 -11.18
C THR A 19 -9.72 -2.06 -10.48
N GLY A 20 -9.19 -1.24 -9.55
CA GLY A 20 -7.92 -1.49 -8.87
C GLY A 20 -6.68 -1.02 -9.64
N LYS A 21 -6.86 -0.37 -10.80
CA LYS A 21 -5.73 0.14 -11.58
C LYS A 21 -5.13 1.37 -10.90
N GLU A 22 -3.83 1.31 -10.68
CA GLU A 22 -3.05 2.39 -10.07
C GLU A 22 -3.17 3.70 -10.87
N LYS A 23 -3.40 4.81 -10.19
CA LYS A 23 -3.45 6.17 -10.72
C LYS A 23 -2.30 7.01 -10.20
N ASN A 24 -1.97 6.86 -8.94
CA ASN A 24 -0.89 7.57 -8.28
C ASN A 24 -0.35 6.75 -7.12
N ILE A 25 0.94 6.85 -6.85
CA ILE A 25 1.61 6.22 -5.72
C ILE A 25 2.35 7.30 -4.95
N ILE A 26 1.97 7.49 -3.70
CA ILE A 26 2.60 8.40 -2.76
C ILE A 26 3.32 7.56 -1.72
N VAL A 27 4.57 7.87 -1.48
CA VAL A 27 5.37 7.23 -0.44
C VAL A 27 5.63 8.24 0.66
N SER A 28 5.36 7.86 1.89
CA SER A 28 5.64 8.64 3.09
C SER A 28 6.69 7.94 3.92
N ASP A 29 7.79 8.62 4.13
CA ASP A 29 8.95 8.14 4.85
C ASP A 29 9.10 8.84 6.19
N HIS A 30 9.41 8.07 7.24
CA HIS A 30 9.83 8.55 8.53
C HIS A 30 11.27 8.10 8.78
N LEU A 31 12.20 9.06 8.83
CA LEU A 31 13.59 8.82 9.20
C LEU A 31 13.74 9.05 10.71
N ILE A 32 14.10 8.01 11.43
CA ILE A 32 14.25 8.02 12.88
C ILE A 32 15.67 8.46 13.23
N ASN A 33 15.79 9.62 13.89
CA ASN A 33 17.06 10.22 14.29
C ASN A 33 17.43 9.90 15.75
N ALA A 34 17.52 8.61 16.09
CA ALA A 34 17.79 8.16 17.45
C ALA A 34 19.16 8.65 18.02
N GLU A 35 20.06 9.16 17.18
CA GLU A 35 21.36 9.67 17.58
C GLU A 35 21.43 11.21 17.58
N GLU A 36 20.29 11.88 17.37
CA GLU A 36 20.18 13.35 17.35
C GLU A 36 21.19 14.03 16.42
N LYS A 37 21.43 13.44 15.24
CA LYS A 37 22.35 13.97 14.23
C LYS A 37 21.83 15.27 13.64
N ASP A 38 22.74 16.21 13.37
CA ASP A 38 22.40 17.44 12.63
C ASP A 38 22.00 17.17 11.19
N THR A 39 22.49 16.06 10.61
CA THR A 39 22.26 15.72 9.21
C THR A 39 21.88 14.24 9.09
N LEU A 40 20.82 13.96 8.30
CA LEU A 40 20.41 12.63 7.90
C LEU A 40 20.56 12.44 6.40
N GLU A 41 21.06 11.29 5.98
CA GLU A 41 21.18 10.92 4.57
C GLU A 41 20.24 9.75 4.27
N ASP A 42 19.50 9.85 3.19
CA ASP A 42 18.63 8.79 2.69
C ASP A 42 18.81 8.59 1.19
N ALA A 43 18.47 7.40 0.72
CA ALA A 43 18.38 7.08 -0.70
C ALA A 43 16.92 7.02 -1.12
N SER A 44 16.50 7.94 -2.00
CA SER A 44 15.12 8.02 -2.47
C SER A 44 15.06 8.27 -3.96
N THR A 45 14.20 7.52 -4.66
CA THR A 45 13.87 7.71 -6.08
C THR A 45 12.62 8.57 -6.27
N LEU A 46 12.03 9.05 -5.18
CA LEU A 46 10.80 9.83 -5.18
C LEU A 46 11.00 11.18 -5.87
N LYS A 47 9.93 11.64 -6.50
CA LYS A 47 9.78 12.99 -7.06
C LYS A 47 8.92 13.84 -6.16
N ASP A 48 9.05 15.16 -6.34
CA ASP A 48 8.22 16.15 -5.62
C ASP A 48 8.24 15.91 -4.11
N ILE A 49 9.47 15.72 -3.57
CA ILE A 49 9.69 15.46 -2.14
C ILE A 49 9.30 16.70 -1.34
N GLU A 50 8.46 16.50 -0.32
CA GLU A 50 8.02 17.52 0.63
C GLU A 50 8.22 17.04 2.06
N ASN A 51 8.72 17.93 2.95
CA ASN A 51 8.65 17.72 4.39
C ASN A 51 7.19 17.89 4.83
N VAL A 52 6.63 16.87 5.47
CA VAL A 52 5.21 16.89 5.90
C VAL A 52 5.03 17.18 7.37
N LYS A 53 6.13 17.31 8.13
CA LYS A 53 6.10 17.60 9.55
C LYS A 53 7.40 18.27 10.00
N GLY A 54 7.36 19.58 10.22
CA GLY A 54 8.50 20.39 10.63
C GLY A 54 8.96 21.33 9.51
N ASP A 55 10.08 22.01 9.75
CA ASP A 55 10.64 23.04 8.86
C ASP A 55 12.01 22.64 8.30
N GLU A 56 12.43 21.39 8.53
CA GLU A 56 13.72 20.87 8.10
C GLU A 56 13.83 20.90 6.58
N THR A 57 14.98 21.38 6.11
CA THR A 57 15.25 21.52 4.68
C THR A 57 16.16 20.39 4.18
N PHE A 58 16.13 20.14 2.90
CA PHE A 58 16.96 19.11 2.28
C PHE A 58 17.61 19.57 0.98
N THR A 59 18.60 18.80 0.54
CA THR A 59 19.17 18.84 -0.79
C THR A 59 19.10 17.46 -1.42
N GLN A 60 18.76 17.40 -2.72
CA GLN A 60 18.70 16.15 -3.47
C GLN A 60 19.74 16.16 -4.61
N LYS A 61 20.53 15.10 -4.71
CA LYS A 61 21.48 14.87 -5.82
C LYS A 61 21.31 13.44 -6.33
N GLY A 62 20.64 13.28 -7.45
CA GLY A 62 20.21 11.97 -7.94
C GLY A 62 19.28 11.31 -6.91
N ASN A 63 19.63 10.09 -6.49
CA ASN A 63 18.86 9.36 -5.48
C ASN A 63 19.28 9.67 -4.03
N LYS A 64 20.30 10.51 -3.82
CA LYS A 64 20.73 10.89 -2.48
C LYS A 64 19.98 12.12 -2.01
N VAL A 65 19.27 11.99 -0.89
CA VAL A 65 18.61 13.08 -0.18
C VAL A 65 19.34 13.34 1.11
N THR A 66 19.73 14.58 1.36
CA THR A 66 20.43 15.00 2.56
C THR A 66 19.61 16.04 3.30
N TRP A 67 19.12 15.69 4.47
CA TRP A 67 18.30 16.53 5.35
C TRP A 67 19.16 17.27 6.37
N LYS A 68 18.82 18.53 6.64
CA LYS A 68 19.25 19.24 7.84
C LYS A 68 18.29 18.89 8.95
N ALA A 69 18.60 17.88 9.71
CA ALA A 69 17.68 17.33 10.70
C ALA A 69 17.74 18.07 12.06
N ASP A 70 18.87 18.72 12.36
CA ASP A 70 19.10 19.48 13.60
C ASP A 70 18.64 18.71 14.87
N GLY A 71 18.94 17.39 14.87
CA GLY A 71 18.55 16.47 15.95
C GLY A 71 17.16 15.86 15.85
N ASN A 72 16.30 16.33 14.95
CA ASN A 72 14.92 15.87 14.82
C ASN A 72 14.79 14.64 13.88
N ASP A 73 13.69 13.90 14.08
CA ASP A 73 13.20 12.96 13.08
C ASP A 73 12.70 13.71 11.85
N ILE A 74 12.80 13.07 10.67
CA ILE A 74 12.30 13.65 9.43
C ILE A 74 11.09 12.86 8.93
N PHE A 75 10.04 13.59 8.57
CA PHE A 75 8.84 13.04 7.96
C PHE A 75 8.65 13.68 6.59
N TYR A 76 8.83 12.92 5.54
CA TYR A 76 8.67 13.45 4.20
C TYR A 76 7.82 12.53 3.33
N GLN A 77 7.29 13.07 2.27
CA GLN A 77 6.57 12.31 1.26
C GLN A 77 7.00 12.72 -0.14
N GLY A 78 6.71 11.86 -1.10
CA GLY A 78 6.92 12.13 -2.51
C GLY A 78 6.13 11.17 -3.39
N THR A 79 6.17 11.41 -4.69
CA THR A 79 5.49 10.58 -5.70
C THR A 79 6.44 9.53 -6.23
N SER A 80 6.03 8.26 -6.24
CA SER A 80 6.77 7.16 -6.86
C SER A 80 6.37 7.00 -8.33
N VAL A 81 7.35 6.69 -9.17
CA VAL A 81 7.16 6.23 -10.55
C VAL A 81 7.26 4.70 -10.66
N GLU A 82 7.62 4.05 -9.60
CA GLU A 82 7.72 2.59 -9.51
C GLU A 82 6.35 1.99 -9.19
N LYS A 83 6.14 0.74 -9.59
CA LYS A 83 4.90 0.04 -9.29
C LYS A 83 4.84 -0.37 -7.81
N ALA A 84 3.62 -0.49 -7.30
CA ALA A 84 3.43 -1.03 -5.96
C ALA A 84 3.91 -2.49 -5.88
N PRO A 85 4.49 -2.91 -4.73
CA PRO A 85 4.96 -4.29 -4.53
C PRO A 85 3.83 -5.32 -4.61
N VAL A 86 2.62 -4.90 -4.26
CA VAL A 86 1.40 -5.70 -4.39
C VAL A 86 0.38 -4.91 -5.19
N SER A 87 -0.04 -5.44 -6.32
CA SER A 87 -1.13 -4.86 -7.11
C SER A 87 -2.46 -5.51 -6.77
N GLN A 88 -3.55 -4.79 -7.04
CA GLN A 88 -4.90 -5.31 -6.91
C GLN A 88 -5.67 -5.20 -8.23
N LYS A 89 -6.61 -6.14 -8.44
CA LYS A 89 -7.59 -6.11 -9.51
C LYS A 89 -8.97 -6.31 -8.91
N ILE A 90 -9.91 -5.45 -9.28
CA ILE A 90 -11.30 -5.54 -8.84
C ILE A 90 -12.19 -5.85 -10.05
N THR A 91 -12.95 -6.93 -9.98
CA THR A 91 -13.86 -7.38 -11.03
C THR A 91 -15.28 -7.44 -10.46
N TYR A 92 -16.24 -6.94 -11.22
CA TYR A 92 -17.65 -6.86 -10.82
C TYR A 92 -18.49 -7.81 -11.67
N PHE A 93 -19.50 -8.40 -11.03
CA PHE A 93 -20.48 -9.25 -11.70
C PHE A 93 -21.89 -8.83 -11.24
N LEU A 94 -22.83 -8.82 -12.17
CA LEU A 94 -24.27 -8.68 -11.91
C LEU A 94 -24.96 -9.96 -12.41
N ASP A 95 -25.68 -10.64 -11.52
CA ASP A 95 -26.37 -11.91 -11.80
C ASP A 95 -25.43 -12.94 -12.49
N GLY A 96 -24.19 -13.01 -11.97
CA GLY A 96 -23.15 -13.93 -12.47
C GLY A 96 -22.47 -13.53 -13.77
N LYS A 97 -22.83 -12.40 -14.40
CA LYS A 97 -22.19 -11.88 -15.61
C LYS A 97 -21.26 -10.72 -15.29
N GLU A 98 -20.05 -10.76 -15.85
CA GLU A 98 -19.10 -9.67 -15.68
C GLU A 98 -19.65 -8.36 -16.25
N ILE A 99 -19.46 -7.28 -15.50
CA ILE A 99 -19.97 -5.95 -15.83
C ILE A 99 -18.92 -4.89 -15.41
N THR A 100 -18.86 -3.76 -16.11
CA THR A 100 -17.98 -2.66 -15.70
C THR A 100 -18.62 -1.85 -14.57
N PRO A 101 -17.82 -1.19 -13.71
CA PRO A 101 -18.34 -0.36 -12.61
C PRO A 101 -19.34 0.69 -13.07
N GLU A 102 -19.08 1.34 -14.22
CA GLU A 102 -19.95 2.39 -14.77
C GLU A 102 -21.32 1.86 -15.18
N LYS A 103 -21.37 0.62 -15.69
CA LYS A 103 -22.63 -0.03 -16.06
C LYS A 103 -23.36 -0.64 -14.88
N LEU A 104 -22.62 -1.01 -13.82
CA LEU A 104 -23.20 -1.55 -12.60
C LEU A 104 -23.91 -0.45 -11.79
N ALA A 105 -23.45 0.78 -11.88
CA ALA A 105 -24.04 1.91 -11.14
C ALA A 105 -25.54 2.04 -11.46
N GLY A 106 -26.37 2.06 -10.40
CA GLY A 106 -27.84 2.17 -10.50
C GLY A 106 -28.54 0.87 -10.91
N GLN A 107 -27.85 -0.25 -11.05
CA GLN A 107 -28.47 -1.55 -11.29
C GLN A 107 -28.90 -2.20 -9.96
N SER A 108 -29.87 -3.12 -10.08
CA SER A 108 -30.32 -3.97 -8.97
C SER A 108 -30.17 -5.44 -9.37
N GLY A 109 -29.77 -6.29 -8.45
CA GLY A 109 -29.56 -7.71 -8.68
C GLY A 109 -28.54 -8.30 -7.72
N GLU A 110 -28.10 -9.52 -7.97
CA GLU A 110 -27.01 -10.15 -7.22
C GLU A 110 -25.67 -9.60 -7.70
N VAL A 111 -25.01 -8.78 -6.84
CA VAL A 111 -23.72 -8.18 -7.15
C VAL A 111 -22.60 -9.03 -6.51
N THR A 112 -21.64 -9.47 -7.31
CA THR A 112 -20.39 -10.06 -6.81
C THR A 112 -19.23 -9.13 -7.11
N ILE A 113 -18.44 -8.79 -6.08
CA ILE A 113 -17.21 -8.03 -6.19
C ILE A 113 -16.05 -8.97 -5.86
N ARG A 114 -15.15 -9.18 -6.81
CA ARG A 114 -13.94 -9.98 -6.64
C ARG A 114 -12.75 -9.07 -6.56
N VAL A 115 -11.98 -9.19 -5.48
CA VAL A 115 -10.71 -8.48 -5.30
C VAL A 115 -9.58 -9.51 -5.33
N GLU A 116 -8.65 -9.32 -6.25
CA GLU A 116 -7.49 -10.19 -6.46
C GLU A 116 -6.22 -9.38 -6.20
N TYR A 117 -5.31 -9.92 -5.40
CA TYR A 117 -4.01 -9.32 -5.10
C TYR A 117 -2.91 -10.14 -5.74
N THR A 118 -1.94 -9.46 -6.36
CA THR A 118 -0.76 -10.08 -6.96
C THR A 118 0.49 -9.49 -6.30
N ASN A 119 1.30 -10.38 -5.71
CA ASN A 119 2.61 -10.03 -5.16
C ASN A 119 3.65 -10.06 -6.29
N HIS A 120 4.39 -8.97 -6.45
CA HIS A 120 5.45 -8.83 -7.46
C HIS A 120 6.85 -8.92 -6.87
N GLU A 121 6.96 -8.89 -5.53
CA GLU A 121 8.24 -8.85 -4.86
C GLU A 121 8.77 -10.25 -4.56
N LYS A 122 10.02 -10.47 -4.98
CA LYS A 122 10.76 -11.70 -4.73
C LYS A 122 12.15 -11.39 -4.18
N THR A 123 12.67 -12.31 -3.42
CA THR A 123 14.03 -12.25 -2.87
C THR A 123 14.71 -13.60 -2.95
N GLU A 124 16.04 -13.61 -3.01
CA GLU A 124 16.80 -14.86 -2.90
C GLU A 124 16.95 -15.27 -1.42
N ALA A 125 16.63 -16.51 -1.13
CA ALA A 125 16.89 -17.13 0.17
C ALA A 125 17.73 -18.40 -0.03
N ALA A 126 18.58 -18.72 0.94
CA ALA A 126 19.27 -19.99 0.99
C ALA A 126 18.40 -21.02 1.71
N ILE A 127 17.93 -22.04 0.97
CA ILE A 127 17.15 -23.15 1.51
C ILE A 127 17.98 -24.41 1.27
N ASP A 128 18.32 -25.12 2.33
CA ASP A 128 19.15 -26.33 2.31
C ASP A 128 20.51 -26.16 1.57
N GLY A 129 21.06 -24.92 1.62
CA GLY A 129 22.32 -24.58 0.97
C GLY A 129 22.20 -24.19 -0.50
N GLU A 130 21.03 -24.22 -1.10
CA GLU A 130 20.74 -23.77 -2.45
C GLU A 130 20.07 -22.39 -2.46
N LYS A 131 20.45 -21.52 -3.38
CA LYS A 131 19.78 -20.24 -3.61
C LYS A 131 18.45 -20.47 -4.31
N THR A 132 17.39 -20.09 -3.66
CA THR A 132 16.02 -20.21 -4.16
C THR A 132 15.33 -18.85 -4.15
N GLU A 133 14.64 -18.52 -5.22
CA GLU A 133 13.81 -17.32 -5.29
C GLU A 133 12.48 -17.57 -4.56
N ILE A 134 12.19 -16.73 -3.57
CA ILE A 134 10.95 -16.78 -2.80
C ILE A 134 10.21 -15.45 -2.85
N TYR A 135 8.89 -15.46 -2.70
CA TYR A 135 8.14 -14.22 -2.54
C TYR A 135 8.42 -13.56 -1.20
N VAL A 136 8.54 -12.23 -1.20
CA VAL A 136 8.50 -11.44 0.03
C VAL A 136 7.09 -11.59 0.64
N PRO A 137 6.96 -12.00 1.90
CA PRO A 137 5.63 -12.23 2.47
C PRO A 137 4.88 -10.91 2.71
N PHE A 138 3.67 -10.82 2.17
CA PHE A 138 2.72 -9.74 2.44
C PHE A 138 1.43 -10.30 3.01
N VAL A 139 0.79 -9.52 3.87
CA VAL A 139 -0.60 -9.74 4.30
C VAL A 139 -1.43 -8.63 3.67
N ALA A 140 -2.39 -9.00 2.82
CA ALA A 140 -3.35 -8.06 2.27
C ALA A 140 -4.65 -8.12 3.08
N ILE A 141 -5.10 -6.97 3.57
CA ILE A 141 -6.38 -6.81 4.27
C ILE A 141 -7.21 -5.82 3.47
N GLY A 142 -8.37 -6.25 3.00
CA GLY A 142 -9.34 -5.43 2.29
C GLY A 142 -10.54 -5.09 3.17
N GLY A 143 -11.03 -3.88 3.07
CA GLY A 143 -12.26 -3.43 3.75
C GLY A 143 -13.19 -2.72 2.79
N MET A 144 -14.52 -2.94 2.94
CA MET A 144 -15.55 -2.28 2.18
C MET A 144 -16.72 -1.95 3.10
N ILE A 145 -17.21 -0.73 3.03
CA ILE A 145 -18.40 -0.29 3.78
C ILE A 145 -19.57 -0.31 2.81
N LEU A 146 -20.60 -1.05 3.17
CA LEU A 146 -21.88 -1.14 2.44
C LEU A 146 -22.98 -0.59 3.32
N ASP A 147 -23.84 0.25 2.77
CA ASP A 147 -25.01 0.79 3.47
C ASP A 147 -26.14 -0.25 3.56
N ASP A 148 -27.28 0.14 4.12
CA ASP A 148 -28.46 -0.71 4.35
C ASP A 148 -29.21 -1.09 3.08
N SER A 149 -28.87 -0.52 1.92
CA SER A 149 -29.44 -0.93 0.62
C SER A 149 -28.90 -2.30 0.17
N PHE A 150 -27.78 -2.75 0.74
CA PHE A 150 -27.19 -4.05 0.47
C PHE A 150 -27.68 -5.08 1.49
N THR A 151 -28.37 -6.11 1.01
CA THR A 151 -28.90 -7.21 1.83
C THR A 151 -28.21 -8.54 1.48
N ASP A 152 -28.38 -9.55 2.33
CA ASP A 152 -27.85 -10.91 2.11
C ASP A 152 -26.34 -10.97 1.82
N ILE A 153 -25.58 -10.09 2.46
CA ILE A 153 -24.13 -9.96 2.23
C ILE A 153 -23.42 -11.24 2.64
N LYS A 154 -22.66 -11.81 1.70
CA LYS A 154 -21.79 -12.96 1.92
C LYS A 154 -20.35 -12.61 1.55
N VAL A 155 -19.41 -13.04 2.36
CA VAL A 155 -17.98 -12.83 2.09
C VAL A 155 -17.24 -14.16 2.12
N LYS A 156 -16.35 -14.34 1.16
CA LYS A 156 -15.40 -15.45 1.12
C LYS A 156 -14.05 -14.94 1.64
N ASN A 157 -13.39 -15.71 2.50
CA ASN A 157 -12.12 -15.34 3.15
C ASN A 157 -12.23 -14.03 3.96
N GLY A 158 -13.27 -13.91 4.78
CA GLY A 158 -13.47 -12.70 5.55
C GLY A 158 -14.68 -12.77 6.48
N LYS A 159 -15.10 -11.60 6.95
CA LYS A 159 -16.25 -11.42 7.86
C LYS A 159 -17.05 -10.19 7.47
N VAL A 160 -18.33 -10.23 7.81
CA VAL A 160 -19.23 -9.06 7.80
C VAL A 160 -19.44 -8.62 9.25
N ILE A 161 -19.24 -7.34 9.51
CA ILE A 161 -19.44 -6.70 10.81
C ILE A 161 -20.50 -5.60 10.60
N SER A 162 -21.65 -5.71 11.24
CA SER A 162 -22.73 -4.71 11.13
C SER A 162 -22.71 -3.79 12.35
N ASP A 163 -22.89 -2.49 12.14
CA ASP A 163 -23.10 -1.48 13.18
C ASP A 163 -24.55 -0.97 13.25
N GLY A 164 -25.45 -1.62 12.52
CA GLY A 164 -26.87 -1.30 12.43
C GLY A 164 -27.26 -0.48 11.21
N ASN A 165 -26.43 0.45 10.75
CA ASN A 165 -26.71 1.28 9.57
C ASN A 165 -25.78 0.91 8.40
N ASN A 166 -24.61 0.35 8.69
CA ASN A 166 -23.64 -0.04 7.69
C ASN A 166 -23.13 -1.45 7.95
N ASN A 167 -22.66 -2.09 6.91
CA ASN A 167 -21.99 -3.37 6.96
C ASN A 167 -20.55 -3.18 6.52
N LEU A 168 -19.60 -3.41 7.44
CA LEU A 168 -18.18 -3.48 7.13
C LEU A 168 -17.84 -4.91 6.72
N VAL A 169 -17.50 -5.09 5.46
CA VAL A 169 -16.97 -6.34 4.93
C VAL A 169 -15.45 -6.29 5.01
N VAL A 170 -14.84 -7.25 5.71
CA VAL A 170 -13.38 -7.34 5.84
C VAL A 170 -12.93 -8.67 5.29
N GLY A 171 -12.00 -8.66 4.34
CA GLY A 171 -11.35 -9.85 3.80
C GLY A 171 -9.84 -9.79 4.00
N TYR A 172 -9.18 -10.94 3.94
CA TYR A 172 -7.72 -11.03 4.01
C TYR A 172 -7.19 -12.12 3.09
N THR A 173 -5.96 -11.95 2.66
CA THR A 173 -5.22 -12.95 1.86
C THR A 173 -3.71 -12.78 2.04
N LEU A 174 -2.98 -13.82 1.64
CA LEU A 174 -1.51 -13.89 1.65
C LEU A 174 -1.04 -14.06 0.21
N PRO A 175 -0.88 -12.98 -0.57
CA PRO A 175 -0.51 -13.11 -1.97
C PRO A 175 0.92 -13.65 -2.14
N GLY A 176 1.05 -14.69 -2.95
CA GLY A 176 2.33 -15.37 -3.22
C GLY A 176 2.67 -16.52 -2.27
N LEU A 177 1.76 -16.88 -1.36
CA LEU A 177 1.87 -18.05 -0.48
C LEU A 177 0.83 -19.10 -0.82
#